data_a14b36883c7d4665ea0cdcb9849e4d4a
#
_entry.id   a14b36883c7d4665ea0cdcb9849e4d4a
#
_cell.length_a   1.000
_cell.length_b   1.000
_cell.length_c   1.000
_cell.angle_alpha   90.00
_cell.angle_beta   90.00
_cell.angle_gamma   90.00
#
_symmetry.space_group_name_H-M   'P 1'
#
loop_
_entity.id
_entity.type
_entity.pdbx_description
1 polymer ?
#
loop_
_entity_poly.entity_id
_entity_poly.type
_entity_poly.pdbx_seq_one_letter_code
_entity_poly.pdbx_strand_id
1 'polypeptide(L)'
;AAEDLALHRRFGELQQRAREYLEKLTAELVAKRKELGVADEVADMEGVTPVMAVKFGENGVKTIDDLAGLVPDDLVGWKEPGPDGKPKMMPGLLAKGEMSRDDAELFILKARVSAGWVEPQALEEALAARAAALDAEEAELDAAGGESQGGTARSRGDELFNLKGANASSDQ
;
A
#
# COMPACT_ATOMS: atom_id res chain seq x y z
N ALA A 1 29.16 17.45 -21.46
CA ALA A 1 30.14 16.50 -20.92
C ALA A 1 30.57 16.78 -19.47
N ALA A 2 31.04 18.01 -19.12
CA ALA A 2 31.46 18.32 -17.74
C ALA A 2 30.27 18.47 -16.75
N GLU A 3 29.18 19.03 -17.22
CA GLU A 3 27.94 19.22 -16.45
C GLU A 3 27.27 17.89 -16.12
N ASP A 4 27.27 16.94 -17.04
CA ASP A 4 26.75 15.59 -16.83
C ASP A 4 27.53 14.84 -15.76
N LEU A 5 28.84 14.97 -15.74
CA LEU A 5 29.71 14.38 -14.72
C LEU A 5 29.45 14.99 -13.33
N ALA A 6 29.21 16.30 -13.26
CA ALA A 6 28.89 16.99 -12.02
C ALA A 6 27.50 16.56 -11.49
N LEU A 7 26.52 16.39 -12.36
CA LEU A 7 25.19 15.88 -12.01
C LEU A 7 25.24 14.44 -11.48
N HIS A 8 25.98 13.56 -12.16
CA HIS A 8 26.15 12.17 -11.71
C HIS A 8 26.83 12.09 -10.35
N ARG A 9 27.84 12.93 -10.10
CA ARG A 9 28.51 12.99 -8.80
C ARG A 9 27.57 13.45 -7.69
N ARG A 10 26.80 14.52 -7.91
CA ARG A 10 25.82 15.03 -6.95
C ARG A 10 24.72 14.00 -6.68
N PHE A 11 24.28 13.29 -7.71
CA PHE A 11 23.30 12.21 -7.57
C PHE A 11 23.84 11.05 -6.73
N GLY A 12 25.09 10.66 -6.96
CA GLY A 12 25.78 9.64 -6.15
C GLY A 12 25.91 10.05 -4.68
N GLU A 13 26.30 11.31 -4.42
CA GLU A 13 26.41 11.84 -3.05
C GLU A 13 25.03 11.88 -2.34
N LEU A 14 23.97 12.26 -3.04
CA LEU A 14 22.61 12.25 -2.49
C LEU A 14 22.13 10.82 -2.17
N GLN A 15 22.38 9.87 -3.05
CA GLN A 15 22.06 8.47 -2.81
C GLN A 15 22.83 7.91 -1.61
N GLN A 16 24.10 8.24 -1.48
CA GLN A 16 24.90 7.79 -0.35
C GLN A 16 24.38 8.37 0.97
N ARG A 17 24.11 9.66 1.03
CA ARG A 17 23.53 10.31 2.22
C ARG A 17 22.17 9.72 2.59
N ALA A 18 21.33 9.43 1.60
CA ALA A 18 20.04 8.79 1.82
C ALA A 18 20.20 7.39 2.43
N ARG A 19 21.16 6.59 1.93
CA ARG A 19 21.46 5.27 2.50
C ARG A 19 21.95 5.37 3.93
N GLU A 20 22.93 6.22 4.20
CA GLU A 20 23.48 6.45 5.56
C GLU A 20 22.38 6.89 6.54
N TYR A 21 21.47 7.77 6.09
CA TYR A 21 20.33 8.20 6.89
C TYR A 21 19.36 7.06 7.19
N LEU A 22 19.03 6.24 6.18
CA LEU A 22 18.15 5.09 6.34
C LEU A 22 18.77 4.01 7.25
N GLU A 23 20.07 3.75 7.11
CA GLU A 23 20.80 2.81 7.97
C GLU A 23 20.79 3.28 9.43
N LYS A 24 21.03 4.57 9.67
CA LYS A 24 20.97 5.16 11.00
C LYS A 24 19.57 5.06 11.60
N LEU A 25 18.55 5.44 10.83
CA LEU A 25 17.15 5.35 11.26
C LEU A 25 16.74 3.91 11.57
N THR A 26 17.13 2.96 10.72
CA THR A 26 16.86 1.54 10.95
C THR A 26 17.56 1.04 12.22
N ALA A 27 18.81 1.43 12.44
CA ALA A 27 19.54 1.06 13.66
C ALA A 27 18.88 1.63 14.95
N GLU A 28 18.40 2.86 14.91
CA GLU A 28 17.66 3.49 16.01
C GLU A 28 16.34 2.75 16.28
N LEU A 29 15.59 2.38 15.23
CA LEU A 29 14.35 1.61 15.37
C LEU A 29 14.60 0.21 15.94
N VAL A 30 15.65 -0.47 15.49
CA VAL A 30 16.04 -1.79 16.02
C VAL A 30 16.44 -1.69 17.50
N ALA A 31 17.18 -0.67 17.89
CA ALA A 31 17.54 -0.42 19.28
C ALA A 31 16.28 -0.19 20.14
N LYS A 32 15.37 0.68 19.68
CA LYS A 32 14.11 0.96 20.36
C LYS A 32 13.22 -0.28 20.50
N ARG A 33 13.13 -1.10 19.44
CA ARG A 33 12.42 -2.39 19.48
C ARG A 33 12.95 -3.30 20.60
N LYS A 34 14.28 -3.42 20.69
CA LYS A 34 14.93 -4.23 21.73
C LYS A 34 14.68 -3.69 23.14
N GLU A 35 14.72 -2.38 23.32
CA GLU A 35 14.36 -1.73 24.60
C GLU A 35 12.92 -2.04 25.01
N LEU A 36 11.99 -2.07 24.05
CA LEU A 36 10.59 -2.44 24.27
C LEU A 36 10.39 -3.95 24.54
N GLY A 37 11.41 -4.76 24.30
CA GLY A 37 11.38 -6.21 24.55
C GLY A 37 10.63 -6.99 23.50
N VAL A 38 10.51 -6.49 22.26
CA VAL A 38 9.90 -7.20 21.14
C VAL A 38 10.86 -8.28 20.64
N ALA A 39 10.39 -9.52 20.57
CA ALA A 39 11.17 -10.68 20.15
C ALA A 39 11.66 -10.54 18.69
N ASP A 40 12.80 -11.15 18.40
CA ASP A 40 13.36 -11.14 17.03
C ASP A 40 12.44 -11.87 16.05
N GLU A 41 11.75 -12.91 16.47
CA GLU A 41 10.75 -13.66 15.69
C GLU A 41 9.64 -12.77 15.12
N VAL A 42 9.19 -11.77 15.90
CA VAL A 42 8.18 -10.79 15.44
C VAL A 42 8.78 -9.88 14.38
N ALA A 43 10.02 -9.45 14.56
CA ALA A 43 10.68 -8.57 13.61
C ALA A 43 11.08 -9.24 12.30
N ASP A 44 11.37 -10.54 12.35
CA ASP A 44 11.78 -11.36 11.21
C ASP A 44 10.56 -11.88 10.41
N MET A 45 9.34 -11.71 10.97
CA MET A 45 8.14 -12.13 10.28
C MET A 45 7.92 -11.33 9.00
N GLU A 46 7.57 -12.03 7.92
CA GLU A 46 7.30 -11.42 6.62
C GLU A 46 6.20 -10.35 6.70
N GLY A 47 6.51 -9.16 6.21
CA GLY A 47 5.60 -8.01 6.23
C GLY A 47 5.78 -7.08 7.42
N VAL A 48 6.63 -7.42 8.40
CA VAL A 48 6.95 -6.53 9.52
C VAL A 48 8.08 -5.57 9.15
N THR A 49 7.80 -4.29 9.24
CA THR A 49 8.82 -3.24 9.11
C THR A 49 9.40 -2.89 10.49
N PRO A 50 10.62 -2.32 10.57
CA PRO A 50 11.18 -1.86 11.84
C PRO A 50 10.28 -0.88 12.61
N VAL A 51 9.54 -0.04 11.89
CA VAL A 51 8.56 0.90 12.46
C VAL A 51 7.38 0.15 13.07
N MET A 52 6.84 -0.85 12.36
CA MET A 52 5.75 -1.69 12.87
C MET A 52 6.17 -2.44 14.13
N ALA A 53 7.37 -3.01 14.15
CA ALA A 53 7.89 -3.72 15.32
C ALA A 53 7.98 -2.82 16.56
N VAL A 54 8.37 -1.56 16.39
CA VAL A 54 8.36 -0.56 17.49
C VAL A 54 6.93 -0.27 17.94
N LYS A 55 5.99 -0.04 17.01
CA LYS A 55 4.58 0.20 17.34
C LYS A 55 3.96 -0.99 18.09
N PHE A 56 4.27 -2.20 17.70
CA PHE A 56 3.84 -3.41 18.41
C PHE A 56 4.35 -3.39 19.85
N GLY A 57 5.64 -3.13 20.05
CA GLY A 57 6.23 -3.05 21.40
C GLY A 57 5.63 -1.95 22.27
N GLU A 58 5.34 -0.78 21.70
CA GLU A 58 4.70 0.34 22.41
C GLU A 58 3.25 -0.02 22.87
N ASN A 59 2.59 -0.92 22.16
CA ASN A 59 1.25 -1.39 22.48
C ASN A 59 1.22 -2.75 23.22
N GLY A 60 2.40 -3.23 23.67
CA GLY A 60 2.50 -4.43 24.48
C GLY A 60 2.52 -5.76 23.70
N VAL A 61 2.53 -5.69 22.36
CA VAL A 61 2.68 -6.88 21.50
C VAL A 61 4.18 -7.16 21.34
N LYS A 62 4.66 -8.20 21.99
CA LYS A 62 6.10 -8.49 22.11
C LYS A 62 6.51 -9.83 21.54
N THR A 63 5.57 -10.77 21.48
CA THR A 63 5.79 -12.14 21.02
C THR A 63 4.92 -12.46 19.81
N ILE A 64 5.26 -13.57 19.15
CA ILE A 64 4.43 -14.12 18.07
C ILE A 64 3.04 -14.51 18.57
N ASP A 65 2.94 -15.02 19.78
CA ASP A 65 1.65 -15.39 20.39
C ASP A 65 0.78 -14.15 20.62
N ASP A 66 1.36 -13.05 21.10
CA ASP A 66 0.64 -11.78 21.26
C ASP A 66 0.09 -11.29 19.92
N LEU A 67 0.91 -11.40 18.87
CA LEU A 67 0.53 -11.01 17.52
C LEU A 67 -0.57 -11.92 16.93
N ALA A 68 -0.47 -13.24 17.18
CA ALA A 68 -1.47 -14.23 16.77
C ALA A 68 -2.82 -14.03 17.46
N GLY A 69 -2.82 -13.45 18.66
CA GLY A 69 -4.02 -13.13 19.44
C GLY A 69 -4.77 -11.89 18.97
N LEU A 70 -4.17 -11.05 18.10
CA LEU A 70 -4.82 -9.86 17.56
C LEU A 70 -5.95 -10.21 16.58
N VAL A 71 -6.83 -9.23 16.37
CA VAL A 71 -7.82 -9.25 15.28
C VAL A 71 -7.46 -8.16 14.25
N PRO A 72 -7.93 -8.30 13.00
CA PRO A 72 -7.61 -7.31 11.96
C PRO A 72 -7.94 -5.86 12.34
N ASP A 73 -9.02 -5.67 13.09
CA ASP A 73 -9.46 -4.35 13.55
C ASP A 73 -8.45 -3.71 14.53
N ASP A 74 -7.75 -4.51 15.33
CA ASP A 74 -6.68 -4.02 16.22
C ASP A 74 -5.52 -3.41 15.43
N LEU A 75 -5.23 -3.94 14.25
CA LEU A 75 -4.15 -3.44 13.38
C LEU A 75 -4.56 -2.19 12.60
N VAL A 76 -5.71 -2.24 11.92
CA VAL A 76 -6.12 -1.20 10.96
C VAL A 76 -7.09 -0.17 11.55
N GLY A 77 -7.65 -0.43 12.75
CA GLY A 77 -8.69 0.36 13.37
C GLY A 77 -10.10 0.00 12.87
N TRP A 78 -11.11 0.48 13.59
CA TRP A 78 -12.51 0.18 13.28
C TRP A 78 -13.38 1.44 13.35
N LYS A 79 -14.59 1.32 12.83
CA LYS A 79 -15.61 2.36 12.92
C LYS A 79 -16.60 1.99 14.04
N GLU A 80 -16.69 2.83 15.05
CA GLU A 80 -17.64 2.69 16.13
C GLU A 80 -18.83 3.66 15.91
N PRO A 81 -20.08 3.23 16.12
CA PRO A 81 -21.22 4.15 16.07
C PRO A 81 -21.11 5.15 17.21
N GLY A 82 -20.95 6.43 16.88
CA GLY A 82 -20.91 7.52 17.86
C GLY A 82 -22.29 7.85 18.42
N PRO A 83 -22.37 8.55 19.57
CA PRO A 83 -23.61 8.93 20.21
C PRO A 83 -24.50 9.84 19.34
N ASP A 84 -23.90 10.52 18.36
CA ASP A 84 -24.60 11.42 17.41
C ASP A 84 -25.01 10.70 16.11
N GLY A 85 -24.95 9.36 16.06
CA GLY A 85 -25.22 8.56 14.88
C GLY A 85 -24.17 8.66 13.78
N LYS A 86 -23.09 9.40 14.01
CA LYS A 86 -21.96 9.49 13.08
C LYS A 86 -20.89 8.47 13.45
N PRO A 87 -20.34 7.70 12.48
CA PRO A 87 -19.31 6.73 12.76
C PRO A 87 -18.03 7.44 13.21
N LYS A 88 -17.50 7.08 14.39
CA LYS A 88 -16.22 7.51 14.90
C LYS A 88 -15.17 6.49 14.52
N MET A 89 -14.06 6.94 13.93
CA MET A 89 -12.95 6.08 13.60
C MET A 89 -12.08 5.85 14.83
N MET A 90 -11.97 4.60 15.27
CA MET A 90 -11.04 4.18 16.31
C MET A 90 -9.71 3.82 15.66
N PRO A 91 -8.58 4.38 16.15
CA PRO A 91 -7.27 4.08 15.58
C PRO A 91 -6.85 2.64 15.88
N GLY A 92 -6.23 1.98 14.90
CA GLY A 92 -5.53 0.72 15.10
C GLY A 92 -4.08 0.93 15.56
N LEU A 93 -3.35 -0.16 15.72
CA LEU A 93 -1.91 -0.16 16.04
C LEU A 93 -1.07 0.45 14.91
N LEU A 94 -1.51 0.27 13.66
CA LEU A 94 -0.85 0.79 12.47
C LEU A 94 -1.47 2.13 12.05
N ALA A 95 -0.71 2.96 11.35
CA ALA A 95 -1.24 4.20 10.81
C ALA A 95 -2.26 3.88 9.70
N LYS A 96 -3.22 4.79 9.53
CA LYS A 96 -4.26 4.67 8.51
C LYS A 96 -3.62 4.52 7.12
N GLY A 97 -3.93 3.40 6.46
CA GLY A 97 -3.43 3.12 5.11
C GLY A 97 -2.09 2.38 5.05
N GLU A 98 -1.45 2.07 6.19
CA GLU A 98 -0.25 1.22 6.20
C GLU A 98 -0.55 -0.22 5.81
N MET A 99 -1.76 -0.70 6.12
CA MET A 99 -2.21 -2.05 5.82
C MET A 99 -3.71 -2.05 5.53
N SER A 100 -4.14 -2.84 4.55
CA SER A 100 -5.56 -3.09 4.32
C SER A 100 -6.10 -4.09 5.34
N ARG A 101 -7.43 -4.20 5.47
CA ARG A 101 -8.06 -5.20 6.36
C ARG A 101 -7.72 -6.62 5.92
N ASP A 102 -7.76 -6.88 4.63
CA ASP A 102 -7.46 -8.19 4.04
C ASP A 102 -5.99 -8.56 4.25
N ASP A 103 -5.07 -7.58 4.14
CA ASP A 103 -3.66 -7.78 4.47
C ASP A 103 -3.46 -8.06 5.95
N ALA A 104 -4.22 -7.38 6.82
CA ALA A 104 -4.19 -7.61 8.25
C ALA A 104 -4.69 -9.02 8.63
N GLU A 105 -5.72 -9.53 7.96
CA GLU A 105 -6.22 -10.90 8.15
C GLU A 105 -5.15 -11.93 7.79
N LEU A 106 -4.51 -11.78 6.63
CA LEU A 106 -3.40 -12.66 6.21
C LEU A 106 -2.19 -12.53 7.13
N PHE A 107 -1.87 -11.33 7.57
CA PHE A 107 -0.76 -11.07 8.47
C PHE A 107 -0.96 -11.79 9.82
N ILE A 108 -2.14 -11.69 10.41
CA ILE A 108 -2.48 -12.39 11.65
C ILE A 108 -2.51 -13.90 11.42
N LEU A 109 -3.00 -14.37 10.28
CA LEU A 109 -2.98 -15.79 9.94
C LEU A 109 -1.54 -16.33 9.84
N LYS A 110 -0.62 -15.58 9.23
CA LYS A 110 0.82 -15.91 9.24
C LYS A 110 1.39 -15.99 10.65
N ALA A 111 1.03 -15.05 11.53
CA ALA A 111 1.43 -15.09 12.93
C ALA A 111 0.89 -16.33 13.65
N ARG A 112 -0.36 -16.71 13.43
CA ARG A 112 -0.98 -17.91 14.00
C ARG A 112 -0.32 -19.20 13.53
N VAL A 113 0.06 -19.27 12.26
CA VAL A 113 0.83 -20.42 11.73
C VAL A 113 2.21 -20.46 12.37
N SER A 114 2.90 -19.31 12.49
CA SER A 114 4.22 -19.23 13.15
C SER A 114 4.16 -19.59 14.64
N ALA A 115 3.06 -19.25 15.31
CA ALA A 115 2.80 -19.62 16.71
C ALA A 115 2.36 -21.11 16.86
N GLY A 116 2.11 -21.82 15.77
CA GLY A 116 1.62 -23.20 15.79
C GLY A 116 0.15 -23.35 16.18
N TRP A 117 -0.64 -22.26 16.11
CA TRP A 117 -2.08 -22.28 16.43
C TRP A 117 -2.92 -22.80 15.25
N VAL A 118 -2.42 -22.66 14.03
CA VAL A 118 -3.09 -23.02 12.79
C VAL A 118 -2.12 -23.77 11.88
N GLU A 119 -2.62 -24.76 11.17
CA GLU A 119 -1.81 -25.52 10.22
C GLU A 119 -1.39 -24.68 9.00
N PRO A 120 -0.18 -24.89 8.44
CA PRO A 120 0.32 -24.12 7.30
C PRO A 120 -0.59 -24.18 6.07
N GLN A 121 -1.35 -25.25 5.87
CA GLN A 121 -2.30 -25.39 4.76
C GLN A 121 -3.35 -24.28 4.74
N ALA A 122 -3.81 -23.84 5.91
CA ALA A 122 -4.80 -22.76 5.99
C ALA A 122 -4.26 -21.43 5.44
N LEU A 123 -2.95 -21.17 5.59
CA LEU A 123 -2.31 -20.01 5.01
C LEU A 123 -2.18 -20.14 3.48
N GLU A 124 -1.81 -21.32 2.99
CA GLU A 124 -1.72 -21.59 1.56
C GLU A 124 -3.07 -21.43 0.87
N GLU A 125 -4.14 -21.95 1.48
CA GLU A 125 -5.52 -21.80 0.98
C GLU A 125 -5.96 -20.32 0.96
N ALA A 126 -5.66 -19.56 2.03
CA ALA A 126 -6.00 -18.15 2.11
C ALA A 126 -5.23 -17.30 1.06
N LEU A 127 -3.96 -17.61 0.85
CA LEU A 127 -3.15 -16.95 -0.19
C LEU A 127 -3.64 -17.27 -1.60
N ALA A 128 -4.00 -18.54 -1.86
CA ALA A 128 -4.56 -18.95 -3.14
C ALA A 128 -5.92 -18.30 -3.42
N ALA A 129 -6.79 -18.23 -2.41
CA ALA A 129 -8.09 -17.57 -2.51
C ALA A 129 -7.94 -16.06 -2.81
N ARG A 130 -6.97 -15.41 -2.17
CA ARG A 130 -6.68 -14.00 -2.40
C ARG A 130 -6.11 -13.75 -3.80
N ALA A 131 -5.19 -14.58 -4.27
CA ALA A 131 -4.66 -14.49 -5.63
C ALA A 131 -5.77 -14.61 -6.66
N ALA A 132 -6.66 -15.59 -6.50
CA ALA A 132 -7.82 -15.74 -7.39
C ALA A 132 -8.79 -14.55 -7.36
N ALA A 133 -8.96 -13.92 -6.18
CA ALA A 133 -9.81 -12.72 -6.06
C ALA A 133 -9.19 -11.51 -6.78
N LEU A 134 -7.87 -11.32 -6.70
CA LEU A 134 -7.15 -10.25 -7.39
C LEU A 134 -7.19 -10.43 -8.92
N ASP A 135 -6.98 -11.67 -9.39
CA ASP A 135 -7.09 -12.00 -10.82
C ASP A 135 -8.50 -11.72 -11.37
N ALA A 136 -9.53 -12.00 -10.56
CA ALA A 136 -10.92 -11.72 -10.93
C ALA A 136 -11.21 -10.21 -10.99
N GLU A 137 -10.69 -9.43 -10.02
CA GLU A 137 -10.84 -7.97 -10.00
C GLU A 137 -10.12 -7.31 -11.18
N GLU A 138 -8.91 -7.78 -11.53
CA GLU A 138 -8.17 -7.30 -12.69
C GLU A 138 -8.93 -7.60 -14.00
N ALA A 139 -9.50 -8.79 -14.12
CA ALA A 139 -10.32 -9.16 -15.27
C ALA A 139 -11.59 -8.31 -15.40
N GLU A 140 -12.23 -7.94 -14.30
CA GLU A 140 -13.39 -7.04 -14.30
C GLU A 140 -12.99 -5.61 -14.70
N LEU A 141 -11.85 -5.12 -14.24
CA LEU A 141 -11.32 -3.79 -14.61
C LEU A 141 -10.98 -3.72 -16.10
N ASP A 142 -10.38 -4.77 -16.65
CA ASP A 142 -10.06 -4.86 -18.08
C ASP A 142 -11.34 -4.94 -18.94
N ALA A 143 -12.35 -5.67 -18.48
CA ALA A 143 -13.64 -5.73 -19.15
C ALA A 143 -14.38 -4.39 -19.12
N ALA A 144 -14.35 -3.67 -18.01
CA ALA A 144 -14.95 -2.35 -17.86
C ALA A 144 -14.20 -1.26 -18.66
N GLY A 145 -12.85 -1.38 -18.77
CA GLY A 145 -12.01 -0.48 -19.56
C GLY A 145 -12.17 -0.62 -21.07
N GLY A 146 -12.60 -1.80 -21.55
CA GLY A 146 -12.82 -2.10 -22.97
C GLY A 146 -14.06 -1.44 -23.57
N GLU A 147 -15.06 -1.07 -22.80
CA GLU A 147 -16.28 -0.42 -23.29
C GLU A 147 -16.15 1.10 -23.51
N SER A 148 -15.05 1.74 -23.05
CA SER A 148 -14.88 3.19 -23.17
C SER A 148 -14.16 3.68 -24.43
N GLN A 149 -13.71 2.81 -25.33
CA GLN A 149 -13.03 3.21 -26.57
C GLN A 149 -13.81 2.97 -27.87
N GLY A 150 -15.11 2.69 -27.80
CA GLY A 150 -15.97 2.40 -28.96
C GLY A 150 -17.00 3.48 -29.32
N GLY A 151 -16.81 4.76 -29.01
CA GLY A 151 -17.82 5.74 -29.37
C GLY A 151 -17.46 7.18 -29.09
N THR A 152 -16.72 7.83 -29.94
CA THR A 152 -16.78 9.24 -30.34
C THR A 152 -15.43 9.75 -30.86
N ALA A 153 -14.92 9.14 -31.92
CA ALA A 153 -13.83 9.70 -32.70
C ALA A 153 -14.17 9.81 -34.18
N ARG A 154 -15.41 10.23 -34.50
CA ARG A 154 -15.79 10.67 -35.84
C ARG A 154 -16.88 11.72 -35.70
N SER A 155 -16.55 12.95 -35.55
CA SER A 155 -17.31 14.13 -35.93
C SER A 155 -16.83 15.42 -35.23
N ARG A 156 -15.57 15.76 -35.37
CA ARG A 156 -15.10 17.13 -35.05
C ARG A 156 -13.96 17.64 -35.94
N GLY A 157 -13.59 16.88 -36.96
CA GLY A 157 -12.55 17.22 -37.92
C GLY A 157 -13.05 17.86 -39.20
N ASP A 158 -14.31 17.63 -39.58
CA ASP A 158 -14.83 18.06 -40.90
C ASP A 158 -15.56 19.41 -40.92
N GLU A 159 -15.89 20.00 -39.79
CA GLU A 159 -16.55 21.31 -39.75
C GLU A 159 -15.59 22.51 -39.69
N LEU A 160 -14.31 22.30 -39.44
CA LEU A 160 -13.32 23.40 -39.40
C LEU A 160 -12.65 23.69 -40.75
N PHE A 161 -12.86 22.88 -41.78
CA PHE A 161 -12.25 23.09 -43.10
C PHE A 161 -13.20 23.70 -44.14
N ASN A 162 -14.47 23.91 -43.82
CA ASN A 162 -15.47 24.39 -44.78
C ASN A 162 -15.87 25.87 -44.64
N LEU A 163 -15.11 26.66 -43.84
CA LEU A 163 -15.34 28.09 -43.68
C LEU A 163 -14.34 28.99 -44.41
N LYS A 164 -13.62 28.44 -45.40
CA LYS A 164 -12.67 29.24 -46.19
C LYS A 164 -12.95 29.18 -47.69
N GLY A 165 -14.21 29.44 -48.09
CA GLY A 165 -14.58 29.39 -49.49
C GLY A 165 -15.82 30.21 -49.88
N ALA A 166 -16.11 31.31 -49.15
CA ALA A 166 -17.22 32.20 -49.58
C ALA A 166 -16.90 33.63 -49.25
N ASN A 167 -15.95 34.22 -49.96
CA ASN A 167 -15.91 35.66 -50.13
C ASN A 167 -15.01 36.05 -51.32
N ALA A 168 -15.53 35.97 -52.52
CA ALA A 168 -15.05 36.73 -53.66
C ALA A 168 -16.15 36.69 -54.75
N SER A 169 -16.63 37.86 -55.05
CA SER A 169 -17.42 38.26 -56.24
C SER A 169 -18.78 38.82 -55.91
N SER A 170 -18.84 40.12 -55.79
CA SER A 170 -19.85 40.95 -56.44
C SER A 170 -19.41 42.39 -56.36
N ASP A 171 -18.70 42.84 -57.36
CA ASP A 171 -18.68 44.24 -57.78
C ASP A 171 -19.13 44.26 -59.26
N GLN A 172 -20.28 44.86 -59.48
CA GLN A 172 -20.75 45.71 -60.58
C GLN A 172 -22.24 45.92 -60.47
#